data_2bb8eb403d8c83a6212f63bf15563d18
#
_entry.id   2bb8eb403d8c83a6212f63bf15563d18
#
_cell.length_a   1.000
_cell.length_b   1.000
_cell.length_c   1.000
_cell.angle_alpha   90.00
_cell.angle_beta   90.00
_cell.angle_gamma   90.00
#
_symmetry.space_group_name_H-M   'P 1'
#
loop_
_entity.id
_entity.type
_entity.pdbx_description
1 polymer ?
#
loop_
_entity_poly.entity_id
_entity_poly.type
_entity_poly.pdbx_seq_one_letter_code
_entity_poly.pdbx_strand_id
1 'polypeptide(L)'
;MVDINADALKEYIIENNSIYTILESLECHDIKEYQKEWRAALPDGTNKTAVCVNKETLSSVIRNSEGNKNGDIFTLVMIIKNISFGEANKYIHHILGLKYIYSSKKNNEEKYDPLRIFKKIKKKRRTSNVDIPIYDESCMKEYIDLPYIGWIREGIMPNACKRFNIGYSYDRKRIVIPERKWDGGENEYIGISGRTTVPNYEMFDIPKYFKLSDTYPKGLNIYGLNENYKSIQEAGYAIVMESQKSVLKRYSRKDETGVAIGNCELTDTQVKILISLNVEICICLDEGIDINHIRKECEKFYYIRPVSYMYDSWGLLKKGSKDSPADMENKIFNFMFKHRTLYDETEHKKYIKYLESTGDYHKKDKRRA
;
A
#
# COMPACT_ATOMS: atom_id res chain seq x y z
N MET A 1 3.93 -7.45 -44.32
CA MET A 1 3.15 -8.12 -43.26
C MET A 1 3.73 -7.71 -41.94
N VAL A 2 3.01 -6.95 -41.18
CA VAL A 2 3.51 -6.40 -39.88
C VAL A 2 3.38 -7.50 -38.85
N ASP A 3 4.47 -7.83 -38.19
CA ASP A 3 4.51 -8.75 -37.06
C ASP A 3 3.91 -7.97 -35.86
N ILE A 4 2.65 -8.23 -35.54
CA ILE A 4 1.94 -7.50 -34.51
C ILE A 4 2.35 -8.08 -33.16
N ASN A 5 3.30 -7.45 -32.49
CA ASN A 5 3.64 -7.76 -31.09
C ASN A 5 2.53 -7.27 -30.13
N ALA A 6 2.63 -7.61 -28.84
CA ALA A 6 1.61 -7.26 -27.86
C ALA A 6 1.35 -5.74 -27.75
N ASP A 7 2.36 -4.91 -27.97
CA ASP A 7 2.23 -3.45 -27.91
C ASP A 7 1.50 -2.92 -29.14
N ALA A 8 1.87 -3.40 -30.34
CA ALA A 8 1.17 -3.07 -31.59
C ALA A 8 -0.29 -3.58 -31.58
N LEU A 9 -0.57 -4.71 -30.91
CA LEU A 9 -1.93 -5.19 -30.74
C LEU A 9 -2.76 -4.28 -29.81
N LYS A 10 -2.17 -3.71 -28.77
CA LYS A 10 -2.82 -2.71 -27.93
C LYS A 10 -3.18 -1.46 -28.71
N GLU A 11 -2.26 -0.94 -29.50
CA GLU A 11 -2.49 0.21 -30.39
C GLU A 11 -3.66 -0.10 -31.35
N TYR A 12 -3.64 -1.26 -31.99
CA TYR A 12 -4.70 -1.69 -32.89
C TYR A 12 -6.08 -1.76 -32.20
N ILE A 13 -6.15 -2.27 -30.95
CA ILE A 13 -7.39 -2.36 -30.17
C ILE A 13 -7.95 -0.97 -29.88
N ILE A 14 -7.08 -0.01 -29.56
CA ILE A 14 -7.45 1.38 -29.27
C ILE A 14 -7.95 2.06 -30.55
N GLU A 15 -7.18 2.03 -31.62
CA GLU A 15 -7.49 2.67 -32.90
C GLU A 15 -8.79 2.17 -33.52
N ASN A 16 -9.06 0.87 -33.42
CA ASN A 16 -10.27 0.27 -33.98
C ASN A 16 -11.42 0.13 -32.96
N ASN A 17 -11.29 0.71 -31.77
CA ASN A 17 -12.28 0.65 -30.68
C ASN A 17 -12.81 -0.77 -30.41
N SER A 18 -11.92 -1.76 -30.42
CA SER A 18 -12.25 -3.18 -30.40
C SER A 18 -12.51 -3.76 -29.01
N ILE A 19 -12.58 -2.91 -27.96
CA ILE A 19 -12.79 -3.34 -26.56
C ILE A 19 -14.13 -4.06 -26.42
N TYR A 20 -15.21 -3.53 -27.05
CA TYR A 20 -16.54 -4.15 -27.01
C TYR A 20 -16.51 -5.56 -27.54
N THR A 21 -15.93 -5.78 -28.71
CA THR A 21 -15.82 -7.10 -29.37
C THR A 21 -15.07 -8.10 -28.48
N ILE A 22 -14.02 -7.65 -27.78
CA ILE A 22 -13.27 -8.52 -26.86
C ILE A 22 -14.14 -8.87 -25.64
N LEU A 23 -14.83 -7.91 -25.02
CA LEU A 23 -15.71 -8.16 -23.89
C LEU A 23 -16.87 -9.08 -24.24
N GLU A 24 -17.48 -8.90 -25.41
CA GLU A 24 -18.55 -9.76 -25.92
C GLU A 24 -18.07 -11.22 -26.16
N SER A 25 -16.87 -11.37 -26.73
CA SER A 25 -16.27 -12.69 -26.98
C SER A 25 -15.88 -13.43 -25.69
N LEU A 26 -15.67 -12.67 -24.59
CA LEU A 26 -15.46 -13.21 -23.25
C LEU A 26 -16.75 -13.59 -22.54
N GLU A 27 -17.90 -13.50 -23.23
CA GLU A 27 -19.23 -13.76 -22.68
C GLU A 27 -19.62 -12.78 -21.54
N CYS A 28 -18.95 -11.61 -21.46
CA CYS A 28 -19.34 -10.56 -20.55
C CYS A 28 -20.71 -10.00 -20.99
N HIS A 29 -21.55 -9.69 -20.03
CA HIS A 29 -22.88 -9.13 -20.32
C HIS A 29 -23.08 -7.75 -19.66
N ASP A 30 -24.22 -7.10 -19.92
CA ASP A 30 -24.49 -5.72 -19.47
C ASP A 30 -23.37 -4.73 -19.86
N ILE A 31 -22.74 -4.93 -21.04
CA ILE A 31 -21.62 -4.11 -21.53
C ILE A 31 -22.13 -2.70 -21.80
N LYS A 32 -21.55 -1.71 -21.14
CA LYS A 32 -21.89 -0.29 -21.28
C LYS A 32 -20.66 0.57 -21.50
N GLU A 33 -20.83 1.50 -22.44
CA GLU A 33 -19.82 2.49 -22.74
C GLU A 33 -19.98 3.73 -21.86
N TYR A 34 -18.88 4.19 -21.26
CA TYR A 34 -18.76 5.45 -20.56
C TYR A 34 -17.72 6.34 -21.25
N GLN A 35 -17.62 7.59 -20.81
CA GLN A 35 -16.73 8.56 -21.45
C GLN A 35 -15.28 8.08 -21.55
N LYS A 36 -14.73 7.49 -20.48
CA LYS A 36 -13.33 7.05 -20.38
C LYS A 36 -13.11 5.54 -20.34
N GLU A 37 -14.17 4.76 -20.17
CA GLU A 37 -14.04 3.33 -19.94
C GLU A 37 -15.25 2.53 -20.43
N TRP A 38 -15.04 1.24 -20.66
CA TRP A 38 -16.09 0.24 -20.80
C TRP A 38 -16.32 -0.48 -19.48
N ARG A 39 -17.57 -0.76 -19.15
CA ARG A 39 -17.96 -1.57 -18.00
C ARG A 39 -18.83 -2.73 -18.42
N ALA A 40 -18.67 -3.86 -17.72
CA ALA A 40 -19.43 -5.08 -17.97
C ALA A 40 -19.58 -5.93 -16.72
N ALA A 41 -20.52 -6.85 -16.73
CA ALA A 41 -20.59 -7.97 -15.80
C ALA A 41 -19.71 -9.12 -16.27
N LEU A 42 -19.19 -9.91 -15.32
CA LEU A 42 -18.52 -11.19 -15.64
C LEU A 42 -19.55 -12.21 -16.15
N PRO A 43 -19.14 -13.24 -16.91
CA PRO A 43 -20.04 -14.26 -17.47
C PRO A 43 -20.99 -14.88 -16.44
N ASP A 44 -20.49 -15.18 -15.25
CA ASP A 44 -21.25 -15.81 -14.16
C ASP A 44 -21.66 -14.83 -13.06
N GLY A 45 -21.51 -13.51 -13.29
CA GLY A 45 -21.68 -12.47 -12.26
C GLY A 45 -22.88 -11.57 -12.51
N THR A 46 -23.51 -11.07 -11.45
CA THR A 46 -24.63 -10.10 -11.52
C THR A 46 -24.17 -8.65 -11.41
N ASN A 47 -22.91 -8.41 -11.06
CA ASN A 47 -22.36 -7.05 -10.87
C ASN A 47 -22.02 -6.42 -12.23
N LYS A 48 -22.83 -5.48 -12.68
CA LYS A 48 -22.70 -4.75 -13.97
C LYS A 48 -21.44 -3.87 -14.07
N THR A 49 -20.68 -3.73 -13.00
CA THR A 49 -19.43 -2.95 -12.93
C THR A 49 -18.25 -3.81 -12.51
N ALA A 50 -18.39 -5.14 -12.58
CA ALA A 50 -17.34 -6.07 -12.17
C ALA A 50 -16.09 -5.94 -13.04
N VAL A 51 -16.26 -5.66 -14.33
CA VAL A 51 -15.19 -5.43 -15.29
C VAL A 51 -15.17 -3.96 -15.69
N CYS A 52 -14.02 -3.31 -15.62
CA CYS A 52 -13.78 -1.99 -16.16
C CYS A 52 -12.55 -2.02 -17.05
N VAL A 53 -12.63 -1.45 -18.26
CA VAL A 53 -11.51 -1.33 -19.21
C VAL A 53 -11.39 0.11 -19.68
N ASN A 54 -10.26 0.75 -19.45
CA ASN A 54 -9.98 2.11 -19.90
C ASN A 54 -9.76 2.14 -21.42
N LYS A 55 -10.35 3.12 -22.10
CA LYS A 55 -10.32 3.24 -23.57
C LYS A 55 -8.94 3.64 -24.13
N GLU A 56 -8.20 4.45 -23.39
CA GLU A 56 -6.94 5.02 -23.85
C GLU A 56 -5.73 4.15 -23.48
N THR A 57 -5.79 3.50 -22.32
CA THR A 57 -4.63 2.76 -21.78
C THR A 57 -4.83 1.25 -21.80
N LEU A 58 -6.05 0.77 -22.07
CA LEU A 58 -6.48 -0.63 -21.95
C LEU A 58 -6.24 -1.22 -20.56
N SER A 59 -5.98 -0.38 -19.54
CA SER A 59 -5.92 -0.87 -18.18
C SER A 59 -7.26 -1.43 -17.75
N SER A 60 -7.26 -2.58 -17.13
CA SER A 60 -8.46 -3.30 -16.71
C SER A 60 -8.49 -3.56 -15.21
N VAL A 61 -9.69 -3.58 -14.66
CA VAL A 61 -9.97 -3.95 -13.27
C VAL A 61 -11.09 -4.98 -13.27
N ILE A 62 -10.86 -6.10 -12.59
CA ILE A 62 -11.89 -7.10 -12.30
C ILE A 62 -12.18 -7.08 -10.82
N ARG A 63 -13.45 -6.88 -10.46
CA ARG A 63 -13.94 -6.89 -9.07
C ARG A 63 -14.70 -8.20 -8.82
N ASN A 64 -14.18 -9.05 -7.99
CA ASN A 64 -14.84 -10.27 -7.55
C ASN A 64 -14.83 -10.39 -6.02
N SER A 65 -15.46 -11.44 -5.49
CA SER A 65 -15.52 -11.70 -4.04
C SER A 65 -14.16 -11.92 -3.37
N GLU A 66 -13.12 -12.25 -4.14
CA GLU A 66 -11.75 -12.48 -3.67
C GLU A 66 -10.90 -11.21 -3.68
N GLY A 67 -11.45 -10.07 -4.14
CA GLY A 67 -10.76 -8.78 -4.25
C GLY A 67 -10.59 -8.29 -5.68
N ASN A 68 -10.01 -7.10 -5.83
CA ASN A 68 -9.77 -6.49 -7.14
C ASN A 68 -8.51 -7.05 -7.79
N LYS A 69 -8.64 -7.53 -9.02
CA LYS A 69 -7.50 -7.91 -9.87
C LYS A 69 -7.28 -6.82 -10.91
N ASN A 70 -6.09 -6.23 -10.92
CA ASN A 70 -5.73 -5.14 -11.81
C ASN A 70 -4.75 -5.64 -12.88
N GLY A 71 -4.86 -5.13 -14.09
CA GLY A 71 -3.97 -5.45 -15.18
C GLY A 71 -4.31 -4.67 -16.45
N ASP A 72 -4.11 -5.31 -17.60
CA ASP A 72 -4.50 -4.79 -18.90
C ASP A 72 -5.52 -5.73 -19.58
N ILE A 73 -5.86 -5.43 -20.83
CA ILE A 73 -6.81 -6.25 -21.62
C ILE A 73 -6.36 -7.71 -21.76
N PHE A 74 -5.06 -8.00 -21.81
CA PHE A 74 -4.56 -9.37 -21.84
C PHE A 74 -4.77 -10.06 -20.49
N THR A 75 -4.51 -9.37 -19.40
CA THR A 75 -4.75 -9.87 -18.04
C THR A 75 -6.22 -10.20 -17.83
N LEU A 76 -7.13 -9.37 -18.37
CA LEU A 76 -8.57 -9.64 -18.35
C LEU A 76 -8.89 -10.97 -19.04
N VAL A 77 -8.40 -11.18 -20.26
CA VAL A 77 -8.61 -12.42 -21.03
C VAL A 77 -8.01 -13.63 -20.31
N MET A 78 -6.79 -13.50 -19.78
CA MET A 78 -6.13 -14.55 -19.00
C MET A 78 -6.97 -15.01 -17.81
N ILE A 79 -7.54 -14.06 -17.07
CA ILE A 79 -8.33 -14.36 -15.86
C ILE A 79 -9.66 -15.01 -16.23
N ILE A 80 -10.42 -14.44 -17.16
CA ILE A 80 -11.76 -14.94 -17.51
C ILE A 80 -11.69 -16.31 -18.18
N LYS A 81 -10.74 -16.52 -19.09
CA LYS A 81 -10.60 -17.82 -19.82
C LYS A 81 -9.66 -18.80 -19.10
N ASN A 82 -9.01 -18.39 -18.00
CA ASN A 82 -8.02 -19.19 -17.27
C ASN A 82 -6.88 -19.74 -18.17
N ILE A 83 -6.28 -18.88 -18.97
CA ILE A 83 -5.25 -19.23 -19.96
C ILE A 83 -3.98 -18.43 -19.75
N SER A 84 -2.88 -18.88 -20.36
CA SER A 84 -1.60 -18.18 -20.33
C SER A 84 -1.60 -16.91 -21.19
N PHE A 85 -0.63 -16.00 -20.96
CA PHE A 85 -0.47 -14.77 -21.75
C PHE A 85 -0.32 -15.05 -23.27
N GLY A 86 0.43 -16.08 -23.64
CA GLY A 86 0.60 -16.46 -25.04
C GLY A 86 -0.71 -16.91 -25.70
N GLU A 87 -1.53 -17.62 -24.95
CA GLU A 87 -2.86 -18.05 -25.41
C GLU A 87 -3.85 -16.87 -25.45
N ALA A 88 -3.80 -15.97 -24.48
CA ALA A 88 -4.61 -14.74 -24.49
C ALA A 88 -4.29 -13.86 -25.69
N ASN A 89 -2.99 -13.70 -26.02
CA ASN A 89 -2.56 -12.97 -27.20
C ASN A 89 -3.10 -13.63 -28.50
N LYS A 90 -2.99 -14.96 -28.64
CA LYS A 90 -3.58 -15.69 -29.77
C LYS A 90 -5.10 -15.53 -29.84
N TYR A 91 -5.77 -15.59 -28.69
CA TYR A 91 -7.21 -15.45 -28.59
C TYR A 91 -7.67 -14.09 -29.11
N ILE A 92 -7.04 -13.01 -28.68
CA ILE A 92 -7.36 -11.64 -29.14
C ILE A 92 -7.11 -11.49 -30.65
N HIS A 93 -5.99 -12.02 -31.18
CA HIS A 93 -5.75 -12.02 -32.63
C HIS A 93 -6.87 -12.74 -33.39
N HIS A 94 -7.28 -13.89 -32.90
CA HIS A 94 -8.35 -14.68 -33.54
C HIS A 94 -9.68 -13.91 -33.56
N ILE A 95 -10.08 -13.30 -32.44
CA ILE A 95 -11.34 -12.54 -32.35
C ILE A 95 -11.33 -11.34 -33.29
N LEU A 96 -10.20 -10.65 -33.39
CA LEU A 96 -10.06 -9.48 -34.24
C LEU A 96 -9.77 -9.83 -35.73
N GLY A 97 -9.79 -11.11 -36.11
CA GLY A 97 -9.50 -11.54 -37.46
C GLY A 97 -8.06 -11.32 -37.91
N LEU A 98 -7.14 -11.14 -36.96
CA LEU A 98 -5.73 -10.87 -37.22
C LEU A 98 -4.95 -12.19 -37.33
N LYS A 99 -3.99 -12.26 -38.26
CA LYS A 99 -3.07 -13.41 -38.35
C LYS A 99 -2.08 -13.39 -37.22
N TYR A 100 -2.14 -14.42 -36.37
CA TYR A 100 -1.12 -14.64 -35.33
C TYR A 100 0.10 -15.32 -35.94
N ILE A 101 1.23 -14.64 -35.98
CA ILE A 101 2.50 -15.21 -36.44
C ILE A 101 3.30 -15.62 -35.19
N TYR A 102 3.44 -16.91 -34.99
CA TYR A 102 4.35 -17.44 -33.97
C TYR A 102 5.78 -17.23 -34.43
N SER A 103 6.46 -16.18 -33.93
CA SER A 103 7.89 -16.11 -34.07
C SER A 103 8.51 -17.13 -33.12
N SER A 104 8.80 -18.33 -33.63
CA SER A 104 9.74 -19.22 -32.94
C SER A 104 11.04 -18.42 -32.77
N LYS A 105 11.42 -18.14 -31.51
CA LYS A 105 12.75 -17.58 -31.25
C LYS A 105 13.76 -18.49 -31.95
N LYS A 106 14.35 -18.02 -33.05
CA LYS A 106 15.59 -18.57 -33.52
C LYS A 106 16.54 -18.54 -32.34
N ASN A 107 17.09 -19.69 -31.97
CA ASN A 107 18.26 -19.77 -31.10
C ASN A 107 19.36 -18.95 -31.72
N ASN A 108 19.35 -17.64 -31.52
CA ASN A 108 20.55 -16.87 -31.63
C ASN A 108 21.36 -17.30 -30.40
N GLU A 109 22.51 -17.94 -30.64
CA GLU A 109 23.56 -18.08 -29.64
C GLU A 109 23.70 -16.71 -28.97
N GLU A 110 23.23 -16.63 -27.71
CA GLU A 110 23.33 -15.40 -26.94
C GLU A 110 24.84 -15.12 -26.82
N LYS A 111 25.36 -14.20 -27.63
CA LYS A 111 26.69 -13.66 -27.40
C LYS A 111 26.73 -13.20 -25.97
N TYR A 112 27.62 -13.79 -25.18
CA TYR A 112 27.84 -13.42 -23.78
C TYR A 112 28.05 -11.90 -23.71
N ASP A 113 27.06 -11.19 -23.17
CA ASP A 113 27.12 -9.75 -22.94
C ASP A 113 27.49 -9.53 -21.46
N PRO A 114 28.76 -9.22 -21.18
CA PRO A 114 29.24 -8.99 -19.81
C PRO A 114 28.51 -7.83 -19.12
N LEU A 115 27.84 -6.95 -19.90
CA LEU A 115 27.07 -5.82 -19.36
C LEU A 115 25.59 -6.12 -19.12
N ARG A 116 25.15 -7.36 -19.36
CA ARG A 116 23.73 -7.78 -19.15
C ARG A 116 23.25 -7.49 -17.73
N ILE A 117 24.11 -7.71 -16.72
CA ILE A 117 23.83 -7.43 -15.31
C ILE A 117 23.59 -5.93 -15.11
N PHE A 118 24.42 -5.07 -15.68
CA PHE A 118 24.27 -3.61 -15.59
C PHE A 118 23.02 -3.09 -16.33
N LYS A 119 22.64 -3.70 -17.45
CA LYS A 119 21.38 -3.38 -18.16
C LYS A 119 20.16 -3.75 -17.33
N LYS A 120 20.18 -4.87 -16.61
CA LYS A 120 19.13 -5.25 -15.65
C LYS A 120 19.07 -4.29 -14.45
N ILE A 121 20.22 -3.86 -13.94
CA ILE A 121 20.30 -2.88 -12.84
C ILE A 121 19.73 -1.52 -13.27
N LYS A 122 20.04 -1.04 -14.48
CA LYS A 122 19.46 0.22 -15.01
C LYS A 122 17.94 0.16 -15.18
N LYS A 123 17.37 -0.99 -15.58
CA LYS A 123 15.91 -1.14 -15.67
C LYS A 123 15.20 -1.16 -14.31
N LYS A 124 15.85 -1.65 -13.24
CA LYS A 124 15.31 -1.57 -11.87
C LYS A 124 15.42 -0.18 -11.24
N ARG A 125 16.23 0.73 -11.79
CA ARG A 125 16.42 2.11 -11.30
C ARG A 125 15.48 3.15 -11.93
N ARG A 126 14.35 2.78 -12.50
CA ARG A 126 13.23 3.71 -12.63
C ARG A 126 12.51 3.80 -11.28
N THR A 127 13.19 4.40 -10.30
CA THR A 127 12.47 5.22 -9.34
C THR A 127 11.88 6.34 -10.18
N SER A 128 10.59 6.29 -10.46
CA SER A 128 9.87 7.50 -10.82
C SER A 128 10.25 8.50 -9.75
N ASN A 129 10.93 9.59 -10.11
CA ASN A 129 11.00 10.75 -9.23
C ASN A 129 9.56 11.20 -9.10
N VAL A 130 8.89 10.71 -8.07
CA VAL A 130 7.59 11.23 -7.68
C VAL A 130 7.94 12.54 -6.99
N ASP A 131 7.67 13.65 -7.65
CA ASP A 131 7.79 14.96 -7.04
C ASP A 131 6.79 15.02 -5.89
N ILE A 132 7.32 15.00 -4.67
CA ILE A 132 6.53 15.16 -3.46
C ILE A 132 6.29 16.67 -3.29
N PRO A 133 5.03 17.13 -3.27
CA PRO A 133 4.75 18.53 -3.02
C PRO A 133 5.26 18.93 -1.64
N ILE A 134 5.81 20.13 -1.52
CA ILE A 134 6.25 20.70 -0.24
C ILE A 134 5.41 21.95 0.00
N TYR A 135 4.74 21.98 1.13
CA TYR A 135 3.96 23.11 1.63
C TYR A 135 4.64 23.71 2.87
N ASP A 136 4.58 25.00 2.99
CA ASP A 136 4.98 25.68 4.23
C ASP A 136 3.81 25.71 5.25
N GLU A 137 4.06 26.28 6.41
CA GLU A 137 3.09 26.36 7.50
C GLU A 137 1.80 27.10 7.13
N SER A 138 1.83 27.91 6.06
CA SER A 138 0.65 28.67 5.61
C SER A 138 -0.49 27.77 5.17
N CYS A 139 -0.22 26.53 4.76
CA CYS A 139 -1.22 25.54 4.41
C CYS A 139 -2.18 25.18 5.56
N MET A 140 -1.79 25.47 6.81
CA MET A 140 -2.60 25.22 7.99
C MET A 140 -3.47 26.43 8.41
N LYS A 141 -3.25 27.62 7.84
CA LYS A 141 -3.94 28.86 8.25
C LYS A 141 -5.45 28.86 8.03
N GLU A 142 -5.95 28.04 7.10
CA GLU A 142 -7.40 27.91 6.85
C GLU A 142 -8.10 27.05 7.91
N TYR A 143 -7.36 26.34 8.76
CA TYR A 143 -7.90 25.43 9.75
C TYR A 143 -7.84 26.03 11.16
N ILE A 144 -8.79 25.60 12.00
CA ILE A 144 -8.81 26.05 13.40
C ILE A 144 -7.74 25.29 14.19
N ASP A 145 -6.82 26.03 14.80
CA ASP A 145 -5.78 25.45 15.69
C ASP A 145 -6.38 25.10 17.06
N LEU A 146 -7.30 24.17 17.09
CA LEU A 146 -7.90 23.64 18.31
C LEU A 146 -8.02 22.11 18.23
N PRO A 147 -7.68 21.41 19.31
CA PRO A 147 -7.84 19.97 19.37
C PRO A 147 -9.33 19.59 19.43
N TYR A 148 -9.71 18.59 18.64
CA TYR A 148 -11.09 18.08 18.65
C TYR A 148 -11.39 17.37 19.98
N ILE A 149 -12.48 17.80 20.66
CA ILE A 149 -12.86 17.29 21.99
C ILE A 149 -13.04 15.76 22.04
N GLY A 150 -13.52 15.13 20.95
CA GLY A 150 -13.63 13.70 20.86
C GLY A 150 -12.28 12.99 20.98
N TRP A 151 -11.23 13.55 20.41
CA TRP A 151 -9.88 13.00 20.55
C TRP A 151 -9.31 13.18 21.95
N ILE A 152 -9.61 14.29 22.60
CA ILE A 152 -9.23 14.49 24.01
C ILE A 152 -9.86 13.40 24.89
N ARG A 153 -11.15 13.10 24.68
CA ARG A 153 -11.84 12.02 25.39
C ARG A 153 -11.26 10.63 25.10
N GLU A 154 -10.66 10.45 23.93
CA GLU A 154 -9.98 9.21 23.54
C GLU A 154 -8.49 9.19 24.03
N GLY A 155 -8.04 10.19 24.77
CA GLY A 155 -6.70 10.24 25.37
C GLY A 155 -5.62 10.87 24.49
N ILE A 156 -5.98 11.58 23.42
CA ILE A 156 -5.03 12.41 22.66
C ILE A 156 -5.00 13.81 23.27
N MET A 157 -3.91 14.15 23.92
CA MET A 157 -3.77 15.37 24.71
C MET A 157 -3.44 16.60 23.85
N PRO A 158 -3.76 17.84 24.32
CA PRO A 158 -3.49 19.05 23.57
C PRO A 158 -1.99 19.26 23.22
N ASN A 159 -1.07 18.79 24.06
CA ASN A 159 0.36 18.85 23.75
C ASN A 159 0.75 18.01 22.51
N ALA A 160 0.16 16.84 22.34
CA ALA A 160 0.35 16.05 21.13
C ALA A 160 -0.25 16.76 19.91
N CYS A 161 -1.48 17.30 20.04
CA CYS A 161 -2.10 18.06 18.95
C CYS A 161 -1.21 19.25 18.55
N LYS A 162 -0.68 20.00 19.50
CA LYS A 162 0.23 21.13 19.25
C LYS A 162 1.53 20.67 18.57
N ARG A 163 2.19 19.60 19.06
CA ARG A 163 3.45 19.10 18.50
C ARG A 163 3.30 18.68 17.04
N PHE A 164 2.18 18.01 16.72
CA PHE A 164 1.88 17.51 15.39
C PHE A 164 1.07 18.49 14.54
N ASN A 165 0.84 19.71 15.03
CA ASN A 165 0.06 20.75 14.35
C ASN A 165 -1.33 20.29 13.92
N ILE A 166 -2.02 19.53 14.77
CA ILE A 166 -3.35 18.97 14.49
C ILE A 166 -4.38 20.10 14.59
N GLY A 167 -5.13 20.33 13.52
CA GLY A 167 -6.20 21.31 13.46
C GLY A 167 -7.58 20.71 13.30
N TYR A 168 -8.56 21.58 13.07
CA TYR A 168 -9.93 21.21 12.79
C TYR A 168 -10.51 22.02 11.63
N SER A 169 -11.20 21.35 10.71
CA SER A 169 -11.98 21.97 9.66
C SER A 169 -13.47 21.90 10.03
N TYR A 170 -14.05 23.05 10.35
CA TYR A 170 -15.46 23.14 10.73
C TYR A 170 -16.39 22.80 9.58
N ASP A 171 -16.12 23.36 8.40
CA ASP A 171 -16.96 23.16 7.22
C ASP A 171 -16.97 21.72 6.73
N ARG A 172 -15.82 21.06 6.79
CA ARG A 172 -15.67 19.68 6.36
C ARG A 172 -15.93 18.67 7.47
N LYS A 173 -16.16 19.12 8.71
CA LYS A 173 -16.32 18.29 9.93
C LYS A 173 -15.21 17.24 10.04
N ARG A 174 -13.94 17.71 9.93
CA ARG A 174 -12.77 16.83 9.94
C ARG A 174 -11.68 17.34 10.85
N ILE A 175 -11.06 16.41 11.56
CA ILE A 175 -9.78 16.64 12.22
C ILE A 175 -8.73 16.69 11.13
N VAL A 176 -7.93 17.74 11.12
CA VAL A 176 -6.90 18.02 10.13
C VAL A 176 -5.57 17.50 10.63
N ILE A 177 -4.94 16.63 9.87
CA ILE A 177 -3.70 15.96 10.22
C ILE A 177 -2.67 16.29 9.14
N PRO A 178 -1.78 17.27 9.36
CA PRO A 178 -0.69 17.54 8.45
C PRO A 178 0.38 16.46 8.56
N GLU A 179 1.06 16.21 7.48
CA GLU A 179 2.12 15.22 7.38
C GLU A 179 3.43 15.91 7.04
N ARG A 180 4.37 15.94 8.00
CA ARG A 180 5.72 16.46 7.76
C ARG A 180 6.53 15.46 6.97
N LYS A 181 7.43 15.98 6.14
CA LYS A 181 8.43 15.18 5.47
C LYS A 181 9.38 14.58 6.51
N TRP A 182 9.65 13.28 6.47
CA TRP A 182 10.42 12.58 7.50
C TRP A 182 11.84 13.16 7.72
N ASP A 183 12.47 13.68 6.65
CA ASP A 183 13.82 14.30 6.61
C ASP A 183 13.76 15.82 6.33
N GLY A 184 12.57 16.41 6.39
CA GLY A 184 12.36 17.83 6.12
C GLY A 184 12.52 18.73 7.34
N GLY A 185 12.40 20.04 7.09
CA GLY A 185 12.35 21.04 8.15
C GLY A 185 11.08 20.94 9.00
N GLU A 186 11.07 21.63 10.14
CA GLU A 186 9.95 21.56 11.09
C GLU A 186 8.63 22.08 10.50
N ASN A 187 8.70 22.98 9.51
CA ASN A 187 7.54 23.58 8.84
C ASN A 187 7.36 23.07 7.39
N GLU A 188 7.97 21.95 7.02
CA GLU A 188 7.82 21.34 5.70
C GLU A 188 6.78 20.23 5.72
N TYR A 189 5.61 20.51 5.16
CA TYR A 189 4.52 19.55 5.02
C TYR A 189 4.45 19.01 3.60
N ILE A 190 4.10 17.75 3.45
CA ILE A 190 3.98 17.07 2.16
C ILE A 190 2.55 16.66 1.85
N GLY A 191 1.65 16.89 2.77
CA GLY A 191 0.24 16.62 2.60
C GLY A 191 -0.57 16.86 3.85
N ILE A 192 -1.87 16.95 3.67
CA ILE A 192 -2.83 17.12 4.76
C ILE A 192 -3.93 16.09 4.58
N SER A 193 -4.14 15.27 5.61
CA SER A 193 -5.27 14.35 5.66
C SER A 193 -6.32 14.82 6.68
N GLY A 194 -7.58 14.52 6.39
CA GLY A 194 -8.70 14.87 7.25
C GLY A 194 -9.44 13.62 7.72
N ARG A 195 -9.53 13.40 9.04
CA ARG A 195 -10.35 12.34 9.63
C ARG A 195 -11.74 12.88 9.95
N THR A 196 -12.79 12.21 9.46
CA THR A 196 -14.16 12.63 9.74
C THR A 196 -14.52 12.55 11.23
N THR A 197 -15.30 13.54 11.71
CA THR A 197 -15.91 13.56 13.04
C THR A 197 -17.39 13.24 13.01
N VAL A 198 -17.95 12.96 11.83
CA VAL A 198 -19.35 12.59 11.65
C VAL A 198 -19.55 11.20 12.27
N PRO A 199 -20.49 11.03 13.21
CA PRO A 199 -20.82 9.72 13.74
C PRO A 199 -21.47 8.86 12.64
N ASN A 200 -21.24 7.54 12.69
CA ASN A 200 -21.79 6.58 11.71
C ASN A 200 -21.52 6.96 10.25
N TYR A 201 -20.37 7.55 9.99
CA TYR A 201 -19.95 8.05 8.68
C TYR A 201 -20.08 7.01 7.55
N GLU A 202 -19.98 5.72 7.88
CA GLU A 202 -20.12 4.60 6.93
C GLU A 202 -21.56 4.54 6.35
N MET A 203 -22.58 4.89 7.14
CA MET A 203 -23.98 4.92 6.68
C MET A 203 -24.26 6.03 5.67
N PHE A 204 -23.37 7.01 5.58
CA PHE A 204 -23.47 8.17 4.67
C PHE A 204 -22.44 8.12 3.56
N ASP A 205 -21.75 7.00 3.34
CA ASP A 205 -20.66 6.84 2.38
C ASP A 205 -19.54 7.89 2.53
N ILE A 206 -19.37 8.42 3.75
CA ILE A 206 -18.34 9.41 4.06
C ILE A 206 -17.04 8.64 4.36
N PRO A 207 -15.95 8.89 3.63
CA PRO A 207 -14.69 8.21 3.90
C PRO A 207 -14.12 8.62 5.26
N LYS A 208 -13.69 7.63 6.06
CA LYS A 208 -13.07 7.83 7.38
C LYS A 208 -11.88 8.81 7.29
N TYR A 209 -11.05 8.65 6.28
CA TYR A 209 -9.97 9.57 5.96
C TYR A 209 -10.15 10.13 4.56
N PHE A 210 -9.89 11.42 4.40
CA PHE A 210 -9.96 12.14 3.14
C PHE A 210 -8.74 13.03 2.98
N LYS A 211 -8.27 13.21 1.76
CA LYS A 211 -7.13 14.07 1.45
C LYS A 211 -7.61 15.52 1.34
N LEU A 212 -7.00 16.42 2.09
CA LEU A 212 -7.32 17.84 2.12
C LEU A 212 -6.37 18.68 1.25
N SER A 213 -5.22 18.14 0.89
CA SER A 213 -4.26 18.74 -0.04
C SER A 213 -4.00 17.80 -1.22
N ASP A 214 -3.18 18.25 -2.17
CA ASP A 214 -2.65 17.38 -3.21
C ASP A 214 -1.92 16.20 -2.59
N THR A 215 -1.93 15.10 -3.33
CA THR A 215 -1.56 13.82 -2.75
C THR A 215 -0.16 13.41 -3.12
N TYR A 216 0.58 12.97 -2.12
CA TYR A 216 1.77 12.16 -2.34
C TYR A 216 1.47 10.67 -2.03
N PRO A 217 2.21 9.72 -2.59
CA PRO A 217 2.09 8.32 -2.21
C PRO A 217 2.55 8.13 -0.76
N LYS A 218 1.63 7.75 0.15
CA LYS A 218 1.93 7.59 1.60
C LYS A 218 3.12 6.69 1.90
N GLY A 219 3.35 5.69 1.05
CA GLY A 219 4.50 4.78 1.15
C GLY A 219 5.88 5.42 0.94
N LEU A 220 5.96 6.71 0.61
CA LEU A 220 7.22 7.44 0.49
C LEU A 220 7.61 8.22 1.76
N ASN A 221 6.76 8.21 2.77
CA ASN A 221 6.99 8.91 4.03
C ASN A 221 6.65 8.04 5.24
N ILE A 222 7.08 8.45 6.41
CA ILE A 222 6.75 7.86 7.70
C ILE A 222 6.26 8.98 8.62
N TYR A 223 4.98 8.90 8.99
CA TYR A 223 4.36 9.89 9.87
C TYR A 223 4.94 9.85 11.28
N GLY A 224 5.20 10.99 11.85
CA GLY A 224 5.72 11.15 13.21
C GLY A 224 7.22 10.94 13.31
N LEU A 225 7.91 10.55 12.25
CA LEU A 225 9.36 10.36 12.28
C LEU A 225 10.10 11.70 12.44
N ASN A 226 9.64 12.75 11.78
CA ASN A 226 10.22 14.08 11.91
C ASN A 226 10.13 14.58 13.36
N GLU A 227 8.95 14.46 13.97
CA GLU A 227 8.65 14.91 15.31
C GLU A 227 9.40 14.13 16.40
N ASN A 228 9.54 12.83 16.20
CA ASN A 228 10.01 11.86 17.21
C ASN A 228 11.46 11.40 16.98
N TYR A 229 12.13 11.89 15.92
CA TYR A 229 13.47 11.42 15.54
C TYR A 229 14.47 11.43 16.69
N LYS A 230 14.54 12.55 17.43
CA LYS A 230 15.48 12.70 18.55
C LYS A 230 15.21 11.66 19.64
N SER A 231 13.97 11.51 20.06
CA SER A 231 13.56 10.55 21.09
C SER A 231 13.80 9.09 20.66
N ILE A 232 13.61 8.79 19.38
CA ILE A 232 13.92 7.48 18.79
C ILE A 232 15.42 7.20 18.88
N GLN A 233 16.27 8.18 18.52
CA GLN A 233 17.72 8.01 18.61
C GLN A 233 18.20 7.83 20.06
N GLU A 234 17.64 8.59 20.99
CA GLU A 234 17.95 8.50 22.42
C GLU A 234 17.48 7.16 23.04
N ALA A 235 16.30 6.67 22.62
CA ALA A 235 15.75 5.40 23.10
C ALA A 235 16.42 4.17 22.46
N GLY A 236 16.99 4.31 21.26
CA GLY A 236 17.60 3.21 20.51
C GLY A 236 16.59 2.27 19.83
N TYR A 237 15.32 2.65 19.73
CA TYR A 237 14.29 1.90 19.02
C TYR A 237 13.21 2.79 18.46
N ALA A 238 12.53 2.32 17.39
CA ALA A 238 11.34 2.91 16.80
C ALA A 238 10.17 1.93 16.82
N ILE A 239 8.99 2.37 17.28
CA ILE A 239 7.77 1.56 17.29
C ILE A 239 6.94 1.90 16.06
N VAL A 240 6.83 0.95 15.13
CA VAL A 240 6.14 1.11 13.85
C VAL A 240 4.69 0.67 13.98
N MET A 241 3.76 1.61 13.81
CA MET A 241 2.32 1.43 13.94
C MET A 241 1.62 1.68 12.61
N GLU A 242 0.35 1.29 12.50
CA GLU A 242 -0.43 1.52 11.28
C GLU A 242 -0.90 2.97 11.16
N SER A 243 -1.47 3.54 12.23
CA SER A 243 -2.23 4.77 12.15
C SER A 243 -1.52 5.98 12.79
N GLN A 244 -1.74 7.15 12.18
CA GLN A 244 -1.34 8.43 12.74
C GLN A 244 -1.92 8.65 14.15
N LYS A 245 -3.15 8.19 14.38
CA LYS A 245 -3.83 8.29 15.67
C LYS A 245 -3.09 7.54 16.78
N SER A 246 -2.53 6.38 16.48
CA SER A 246 -1.74 5.58 17.42
C SER A 246 -0.48 6.32 17.86
N VAL A 247 0.21 7.00 16.93
CA VAL A 247 1.36 7.87 17.24
C VAL A 247 0.97 8.98 18.21
N LEU A 248 -0.12 9.69 17.92
CA LEU A 248 -0.61 10.80 18.77
C LEU A 248 -1.01 10.32 20.17
N LYS A 249 -1.63 9.14 20.29
CA LYS A 249 -1.94 8.53 21.58
C LYS A 249 -0.69 8.19 22.39
N ARG A 250 0.32 7.62 21.73
CA ARG A 250 1.59 7.30 22.40
C ARG A 250 2.30 8.57 22.84
N TYR A 251 2.41 9.56 21.96
CA TYR A 251 2.99 10.87 22.31
C TYR A 251 2.28 11.52 23.51
N SER A 252 0.94 11.46 23.54
CA SER A 252 0.13 11.96 24.65
C SER A 252 0.44 11.26 25.98
N ARG A 253 0.98 10.05 25.92
CA ARG A 253 1.37 9.22 27.07
C ARG A 253 2.88 9.31 27.36
N LYS A 254 3.57 10.31 26.81
CA LYS A 254 5.01 10.55 26.95
C LYS A 254 5.90 9.46 26.34
N ASP A 255 5.40 8.80 25.30
CA ASP A 255 6.16 7.85 24.50
C ASP A 255 6.32 8.45 23.09
N GLU A 256 7.50 8.97 22.83
CA GLU A 256 7.87 9.69 21.62
C GLU A 256 8.70 8.81 20.67
N THR A 257 8.51 7.48 20.74
CA THR A 257 9.23 6.52 19.89
C THR A 257 8.36 5.93 18.76
N GLY A 258 7.08 6.32 18.73
CA GLY A 258 6.10 5.84 17.78
C GLY A 258 6.17 6.54 16.43
N VAL A 259 6.05 5.76 15.35
CA VAL A 259 5.90 6.24 13.96
C VAL A 259 4.78 5.46 13.26
N ALA A 260 4.17 6.04 12.21
CA ALA A 260 3.11 5.35 11.47
C ALA A 260 3.41 5.26 9.97
N ILE A 261 3.06 4.12 9.39
CA ILE A 261 3.26 3.81 7.97
C ILE A 261 2.00 4.00 7.12
N GLY A 262 0.85 4.21 7.76
CA GLY A 262 -0.42 4.48 7.09
C GLY A 262 -1.09 3.26 6.45
N ASN A 263 -0.55 2.06 6.67
CA ASN A 263 -1.04 0.78 6.19
C ASN A 263 -0.52 -0.34 7.11
N CYS A 264 -0.96 -1.58 6.91
CA CYS A 264 -0.41 -2.76 7.59
C CYS A 264 0.85 -3.34 6.90
N GLU A 265 1.26 -2.82 5.74
CA GLU A 265 2.41 -3.29 4.96
C GLU A 265 3.40 -2.15 4.67
N LEU A 266 4.68 -2.38 4.97
CA LEU A 266 5.79 -1.46 4.69
C LEU A 266 6.17 -1.50 3.21
N THR A 267 6.34 -0.32 2.62
CA THR A 267 6.93 -0.20 1.29
C THR A 267 8.47 -0.29 1.35
N ASP A 268 9.11 -0.56 0.21
CA ASP A 268 10.58 -0.59 0.12
C ASP A 268 11.21 0.75 0.54
N THR A 269 10.54 1.87 0.28
CA THR A 269 11.02 3.20 0.69
C THR A 269 10.94 3.37 2.19
N GLN A 270 9.83 3.00 2.82
CA GLN A 270 9.68 3.06 4.28
C GLN A 270 10.67 2.15 4.99
N VAL A 271 10.91 0.95 4.45
CA VAL A 271 11.96 0.04 4.96
C VAL A 271 13.34 0.70 4.92
N LYS A 272 13.71 1.35 3.80
CA LYS A 272 15.00 2.06 3.68
C LYS A 272 15.13 3.22 4.67
N ILE A 273 14.04 3.98 4.87
CA ILE A 273 14.00 5.06 5.86
C ILE A 273 14.24 4.50 7.26
N LEU A 274 13.52 3.44 7.66
CA LEU A 274 13.67 2.83 8.98
C LEU A 274 15.08 2.21 9.18
N ILE A 275 15.63 1.56 8.17
CA ILE A 275 17.01 1.05 8.22
C ILE A 275 18.02 2.16 8.46
N SER A 276 17.81 3.36 7.88
CA SER A 276 18.73 4.49 8.03
C SER A 276 18.78 5.08 9.44
N LEU A 277 17.77 4.78 10.27
CA LEU A 277 17.73 5.25 11.68
C LEU A 277 18.79 4.58 12.57
N ASN A 278 19.29 3.42 12.17
CA ASN A 278 20.29 2.64 12.92
C ASN A 278 19.87 2.26 14.36
N VAL A 279 18.59 2.02 14.57
CA VAL A 279 18.00 1.60 15.85
C VAL A 279 17.24 0.26 15.68
N GLU A 280 16.78 -0.33 16.79
CA GLU A 280 15.86 -1.47 16.75
C GLU A 280 14.52 -1.04 16.15
N ILE A 281 13.93 -1.87 15.30
CA ILE A 281 12.60 -1.64 14.72
C ILE A 281 11.59 -2.58 15.40
N CYS A 282 10.62 -2.02 16.11
CA CYS A 282 9.57 -2.79 16.76
C CYS A 282 8.26 -2.67 15.95
N ILE A 283 7.82 -3.75 15.30
CA ILE A 283 6.57 -3.78 14.54
C ILE A 283 5.38 -3.94 15.52
N CYS A 284 4.44 -3.00 15.47
CA CYS A 284 3.28 -2.93 16.37
C CYS A 284 2.02 -2.65 15.55
N LEU A 285 1.47 -3.70 14.94
CA LEU A 285 0.28 -3.61 14.09
C LEU A 285 -1.01 -3.82 14.91
N ASP A 286 -2.16 -3.51 14.29
CA ASP A 286 -3.47 -3.59 14.93
C ASP A 286 -3.89 -5.05 15.19
N GLU A 287 -4.83 -5.26 16.12
CA GLU A 287 -5.40 -6.57 16.44
C GLU A 287 -6.03 -7.21 15.20
N GLY A 288 -5.93 -8.53 15.08
CA GLY A 288 -6.46 -9.31 13.96
C GLY A 288 -5.48 -9.51 12.81
N ILE A 289 -4.32 -8.86 12.83
CA ILE A 289 -3.27 -9.10 11.81
C ILE A 289 -2.61 -10.46 12.06
N ASP A 290 -2.56 -11.28 11.03
CA ASP A 290 -1.94 -12.61 11.09
C ASP A 290 -0.45 -12.54 11.45
N ILE A 291 0.01 -13.42 12.33
CA ILE A 291 1.40 -13.45 12.79
C ILE A 291 2.41 -13.63 11.65
N ASN A 292 2.05 -14.36 10.60
CA ASN A 292 2.95 -14.57 9.47
C ASN A 292 3.03 -13.32 8.58
N HIS A 293 1.97 -12.48 8.57
CA HIS A 293 2.06 -11.14 7.99
C HIS A 293 3.04 -10.27 8.78
N ILE A 294 2.98 -10.28 10.11
CA ILE A 294 3.95 -9.56 10.95
C ILE A 294 5.38 -10.07 10.72
N ARG A 295 5.57 -11.39 10.64
CA ARG A 295 6.87 -12.00 10.30
C ARG A 295 7.37 -11.58 8.92
N LYS A 296 6.47 -11.45 7.92
CA LYS A 296 6.79 -10.91 6.59
C LYS A 296 7.35 -9.49 6.67
N GLU A 297 6.76 -8.66 7.52
CA GLU A 297 7.24 -7.29 7.72
C GLU A 297 8.59 -7.25 8.44
N CYS A 298 8.77 -8.07 9.48
CA CYS A 298 10.04 -8.21 10.20
C CYS A 298 11.17 -8.72 9.31
N GLU A 299 10.88 -9.65 8.41
CA GLU A 299 11.85 -10.24 7.50
C GLU A 299 12.52 -9.21 6.58
N LYS A 300 11.85 -8.07 6.30
CA LYS A 300 12.43 -6.98 5.51
C LYS A 300 13.65 -6.33 6.17
N PHE A 301 13.80 -6.48 7.49
CA PHE A 301 14.91 -5.94 8.30
C PHE A 301 15.92 -7.00 8.71
N TYR A 302 15.55 -8.28 8.62
CA TYR A 302 16.37 -9.39 9.07
C TYR A 302 17.76 -9.36 8.41
N TYR A 303 18.81 -9.60 9.16
CA TYR A 303 20.23 -9.42 8.85
C TYR A 303 20.73 -7.97 8.70
N ILE A 304 19.85 -6.97 8.72
CA ILE A 304 20.26 -5.57 8.52
C ILE A 304 20.14 -4.77 9.81
N ARG A 305 19.05 -4.98 10.55
CA ARG A 305 18.74 -4.29 11.81
C ARG A 305 18.13 -5.26 12.81
N PRO A 306 18.36 -5.04 14.13
CA PRO A 306 17.55 -5.70 15.15
C PRO A 306 16.08 -5.38 14.90
N VAL A 307 15.24 -6.38 14.85
CA VAL A 307 13.80 -6.22 14.67
C VAL A 307 13.03 -7.08 15.65
N SER A 308 11.98 -6.54 16.19
CA SER A 308 11.06 -7.20 17.10
C SER A 308 9.62 -6.90 16.71
N TYR A 309 8.68 -7.60 17.30
CA TYR A 309 7.27 -7.31 17.11
C TYR A 309 6.45 -7.52 18.38
N MET A 310 5.39 -6.74 18.51
CA MET A 310 4.37 -6.89 19.53
C MET A 310 3.22 -7.71 18.95
N TYR A 311 2.91 -8.84 19.59
CA TYR A 311 1.79 -9.69 19.23
C TYR A 311 1.01 -10.05 20.49
N ASP A 312 -0.31 -9.93 20.44
CA ASP A 312 -1.14 -10.22 21.61
C ASP A 312 -1.36 -11.72 21.79
N SER A 313 -0.39 -12.38 22.44
CA SER A 313 -0.50 -13.80 22.81
C SER A 313 -1.32 -14.04 24.08
N TRP A 314 -1.68 -12.99 24.82
CA TRP A 314 -2.34 -13.06 26.11
C TRP A 314 -3.82 -12.69 26.07
N GLY A 315 -4.33 -12.23 24.90
CA GLY A 315 -5.72 -11.79 24.77
C GLY A 315 -6.02 -10.49 25.52
N LEU A 316 -5.06 -9.57 25.57
CA LEU A 316 -5.19 -8.28 26.22
C LEU A 316 -5.97 -7.28 25.35
N LEU A 317 -5.97 -7.48 24.04
CA LEU A 317 -6.76 -6.72 23.08
C LEU A 317 -8.13 -7.39 22.90
N LYS A 318 -9.17 -6.58 22.77
CA LYS A 318 -10.50 -7.11 22.51
C LYS A 318 -10.56 -7.70 21.09
N LYS A 319 -10.78 -9.00 21.00
CA LYS A 319 -10.83 -9.72 19.74
C LYS A 319 -11.87 -9.12 18.78
N GLY A 320 -11.44 -8.84 17.55
CA GLY A 320 -12.26 -8.25 16.49
C GLY A 320 -12.49 -6.73 16.64
N SER A 321 -11.86 -6.07 17.61
CA SER A 321 -12.00 -4.61 17.80
C SER A 321 -11.18 -3.80 16.79
N LYS A 322 -10.14 -4.40 16.19
CA LYS A 322 -9.10 -3.71 15.42
C LYS A 322 -8.39 -2.62 16.23
N ASP A 323 -8.31 -2.81 17.55
CA ASP A 323 -7.56 -1.91 18.41
C ASP A 323 -6.06 -2.13 18.22
N SER A 324 -5.30 -1.06 18.25
CA SER A 324 -3.84 -1.13 18.30
C SER A 324 -3.38 -1.36 19.75
N PRO A 325 -2.25 -2.03 20.00
CA PRO A 325 -1.61 -1.99 21.31
C PRO A 325 -1.41 -0.55 21.82
N ALA A 326 -1.22 0.42 20.91
CA ALA A 326 -1.13 1.84 21.25
C ALA A 326 -2.41 2.44 21.85
N ASP A 327 -3.56 1.80 21.64
CA ASP A 327 -4.84 2.22 22.21
C ASP A 327 -4.95 1.88 23.70
N MET A 328 -4.20 0.87 24.15
CA MET A 328 -4.22 0.39 25.53
C MET A 328 -3.54 1.37 26.50
N GLU A 329 -3.92 1.26 27.79
CA GLU A 329 -3.25 2.00 28.87
C GLU A 329 -1.74 1.69 28.93
N ASN A 330 -0.96 2.62 29.46
CA ASN A 330 0.49 2.48 29.55
C ASN A 330 0.95 1.16 30.20
N LYS A 331 0.22 0.69 31.21
CA LYS A 331 0.54 -0.56 31.91
C LYS A 331 0.50 -1.76 30.96
N ILE A 332 -0.57 -1.87 30.18
CA ILE A 332 -0.76 -2.96 29.19
C ILE A 332 0.24 -2.82 28.05
N PHE A 333 0.35 -1.62 27.48
CA PHE A 333 1.29 -1.37 26.40
C PHE A 333 2.73 -1.70 26.80
N ASN A 334 3.18 -1.22 27.96
CA ASN A 334 4.53 -1.46 28.45
C ASN A 334 4.78 -2.94 28.76
N PHE A 335 3.74 -3.66 29.23
CA PHE A 335 3.81 -5.11 29.38
C PHE A 335 4.02 -5.79 28.02
N MET A 336 3.21 -5.48 27.02
CA MET A 336 3.35 -6.04 25.67
C MET A 336 4.70 -5.68 25.05
N PHE A 337 5.16 -4.44 25.19
CA PHE A 337 6.46 -4.00 24.69
C PHE A 337 7.62 -4.73 25.37
N LYS A 338 7.56 -4.90 26.70
CA LYS A 338 8.56 -5.68 27.46
C LYS A 338 8.65 -7.14 27.01
N HIS A 339 7.53 -7.73 26.62
CA HIS A 339 7.43 -9.12 26.19
C HIS A 339 7.33 -9.26 24.66
N ARG A 340 7.77 -8.22 23.91
CA ARG A 340 7.83 -8.30 22.45
C ARG A 340 8.74 -9.44 22.02
N THR A 341 8.42 -10.06 20.92
CA THR A 341 9.20 -11.15 20.35
C THR A 341 10.31 -10.58 19.47
N LEU A 342 11.56 -10.93 19.75
CA LEU A 342 12.68 -10.67 18.85
C LEU A 342 12.55 -11.57 17.62
N TYR A 343 12.69 -10.98 16.44
CA TYR A 343 12.68 -11.73 15.19
C TYR A 343 14.11 -12.24 14.90
N ASP A 344 14.43 -13.34 15.54
CA ASP A 344 15.70 -14.05 15.45
C ASP A 344 15.67 -15.18 14.40
N GLU A 345 16.71 -15.99 14.37
CA GLU A 345 16.79 -17.15 13.48
C GLU A 345 15.64 -18.15 13.71
N THR A 346 15.17 -18.28 14.94
CA THR A 346 14.06 -19.19 15.28
C THR A 346 12.75 -18.71 14.67
N GLU A 347 12.43 -17.43 14.82
CA GLU A 347 11.24 -16.82 14.21
C GLU A 347 11.33 -16.79 12.68
N HIS A 348 12.54 -16.55 12.15
CA HIS A 348 12.76 -16.61 10.71
C HIS A 348 12.52 -18.02 10.14
N LYS A 349 13.00 -19.07 10.80
CA LYS A 349 12.73 -20.47 10.42
C LYS A 349 11.23 -20.81 10.45
N LYS A 350 10.49 -20.31 11.44
CA LYS A 350 9.02 -20.46 11.48
C LYS A 350 8.35 -19.81 10.26
N TYR A 351 8.80 -18.62 9.88
CA TYR A 351 8.27 -17.92 8.70
C TYR A 351 8.61 -18.66 7.40
N ILE A 352 9.84 -19.13 7.23
CA ILE A 352 10.24 -19.93 6.05
C ILE A 352 9.40 -21.21 5.95
N LYS A 353 9.22 -21.94 7.05
CA LYS A 353 8.35 -23.13 7.09
C LYS A 353 6.90 -22.84 6.69
N TYR A 354 6.38 -21.68 7.10
CA TYR A 354 5.07 -21.23 6.66
C TYR A 354 5.03 -20.98 5.14
N LEU A 355 6.02 -20.29 4.56
CA LEU A 355 6.10 -20.04 3.11
C LEU A 355 6.22 -21.35 2.29
N GLU A 356 6.93 -22.35 2.81
CA GLU A 356 7.01 -23.67 2.21
C GLU A 356 5.63 -24.37 2.19
N SER A 357 4.90 -24.30 3.31
CA SER A 357 3.57 -24.91 3.43
C SER A 357 2.51 -24.27 2.53
N THR A 358 2.64 -22.97 2.22
CA THR A 358 1.72 -22.22 1.34
C THR A 358 2.14 -22.22 -0.12
N GLY A 359 3.31 -22.78 -0.46
CA GLY A 359 3.88 -22.76 -1.82
C GLY A 359 4.42 -21.40 -2.25
N ASP A 360 4.49 -20.41 -1.36
CA ASP A 360 4.95 -19.05 -1.68
C ASP A 360 6.48 -18.92 -1.65
N TYR A 361 7.17 -19.91 -1.12
CA TYR A 361 8.64 -19.91 -1.04
C TYR A 361 9.29 -19.78 -2.42
N HIS A 362 8.84 -20.56 -3.39
CA HIS A 362 9.37 -20.54 -4.76
C HIS A 362 9.07 -19.24 -5.52
N LYS A 363 8.03 -18.49 -5.14
CA LYS A 363 7.74 -17.17 -5.74
C LYS A 363 8.71 -16.10 -5.25
N LYS A 364 9.27 -16.27 -4.05
CA LYS A 364 10.18 -15.30 -3.43
C LYS A 364 11.58 -15.36 -4.03
N ASP A 365 12.12 -16.56 -4.31
CA ASP A 365 13.42 -16.72 -4.96
C ASP A 365 13.45 -16.14 -6.38
N LYS A 366 12.35 -16.27 -7.13
CA LYS A 366 12.23 -15.65 -8.46
C LYS A 366 12.20 -14.11 -8.44
N ARG A 367 11.90 -13.48 -7.30
CA ARG A 367 11.96 -12.01 -7.16
C ARG A 367 13.32 -11.49 -6.71
N ARG A 368 14.14 -12.35 -6.09
CA ARG A 368 15.52 -12.04 -5.66
C ARG A 368 16.57 -12.34 -6.73
N ALA A 369 16.29 -13.24 -7.68
CA ALA A 369 17.08 -13.53 -8.86
C ALA A 369 16.74 -12.56 -10.03
#